data_18bf1a95d430ff2cdb14ea4a619eea22
#
_entry.id   18bf1a95d430ff2cdb14ea4a619eea22
#
_cell.length_a   1.000
_cell.length_b   1.000
_cell.length_c   1.000
_cell.angle_alpha   90.00
_cell.angle_beta   90.00
_cell.angle_gamma   90.00
#
_symmetry.space_group_name_H-M   'P 1'
#
loop_
_entity.id
_entity.type
_entity.pdbx_description
1 polymer ?
#
loop_
_entity_poly.entity_id
_entity_poly.type
_entity_poly.pdbx_seq_one_letter_code
_entity_poly.pdbx_strand_id
1 'polypeptide(L)'
;MARKLKTVITNFSAGELNPLLNARIDIPAYTNGAKQCRNFSLLAEGGIMRRPGTEYLSTLPGNRTRLIPFVFSSDEIAIIVLQQYQFGVYDIDGNPIQALAGSANTTPWTQSQLHELTFAQFGDTIFISHYQWRTVKIFRESASQFTVSFFDFDEDTTITQGSHNKKLLPFYRYVDSSITLTLSANWIDYGFKNGD
;
A
#
# COMPACT_ATOMS: atom_id res chain seq x y z
N MET A 1 -30.69 6.34 -52.66
CA MET A 1 -30.47 6.47 -51.21
C MET A 1 -29.50 5.38 -50.78
N ALA A 2 -28.34 5.72 -50.26
CA ALA A 2 -27.38 4.75 -49.74
C ALA A 2 -27.89 4.14 -48.44
N ARG A 3 -28.04 2.81 -48.39
CA ARG A 3 -28.49 2.08 -47.19
C ARG A 3 -27.35 2.06 -46.17
N LYS A 4 -27.53 2.75 -45.08
CA LYS A 4 -26.54 2.77 -44.00
C LYS A 4 -26.50 1.38 -43.35
N LEU A 5 -25.40 0.65 -43.51
CA LEU A 5 -25.16 -0.60 -42.84
C LEU A 5 -24.95 -0.30 -41.33
N LYS A 6 -25.78 -0.90 -40.47
CA LYS A 6 -25.60 -0.85 -39.01
C LYS A 6 -24.93 -2.16 -38.58
N THR A 7 -23.73 -2.06 -38.09
CA THR A 7 -23.04 -3.19 -37.44
C THR A 7 -23.43 -3.20 -35.97
N VAL A 8 -23.90 -4.32 -35.48
CA VAL A 8 -24.23 -4.51 -34.07
C VAL A 8 -23.05 -5.16 -33.39
N ILE A 9 -22.54 -4.53 -32.36
CA ILE A 9 -21.49 -5.08 -31.49
C ILE A 9 -22.20 -5.57 -30.22
N THR A 10 -22.06 -6.84 -29.95
CA THR A 10 -22.73 -7.51 -28.80
C THR A 10 -21.76 -7.97 -27.72
N ASN A 11 -20.46 -7.91 -27.99
CA ASN A 11 -19.43 -8.38 -27.07
C ASN A 11 -18.40 -7.27 -26.84
N PHE A 12 -18.15 -6.95 -25.56
CA PHE A 12 -17.18 -5.96 -25.11
C PHE A 12 -16.15 -6.56 -24.13
N SER A 13 -15.95 -7.88 -24.18
CA SER A 13 -15.06 -8.59 -23.25
C SER A 13 -13.61 -8.08 -23.24
N ALA A 14 -13.15 -7.47 -24.32
CA ALA A 14 -11.81 -6.88 -24.38
C ALA A 14 -11.72 -5.50 -23.71
N GLY A 15 -12.84 -4.90 -23.32
CA GLY A 15 -12.86 -3.62 -22.61
C GLY A 15 -12.42 -2.44 -23.44
N GLU A 16 -11.77 -1.47 -22.78
CA GLU A 16 -11.21 -0.28 -23.42
C GLU A 16 -9.87 -0.62 -24.09
N LEU A 17 -9.79 -0.38 -25.37
CA LEU A 17 -8.59 -0.68 -26.16
C LEU A 17 -7.57 0.46 -26.07
N ASN A 18 -6.31 0.08 -25.95
CA ASN A 18 -5.21 1.04 -26.06
C ASN A 18 -5.24 1.71 -27.43
N PRO A 19 -5.06 3.04 -27.54
CA PRO A 19 -5.01 3.76 -28.80
C PRO A 19 -4.01 3.20 -29.83
N LEU A 20 -2.94 2.54 -29.37
CA LEU A 20 -1.97 1.88 -30.24
C LEU A 20 -2.53 0.67 -30.99
N LEU A 21 -3.67 0.13 -30.54
CA LEU A 21 -4.37 -0.97 -31.21
C LEU A 21 -5.39 -0.48 -32.25
N ASN A 22 -5.51 0.81 -32.47
CA ASN A 22 -6.44 1.35 -33.45
C ASN A 22 -6.13 0.78 -34.82
N ALA A 23 -7.20 0.36 -35.52
CA ALA A 23 -7.16 -0.27 -36.84
C ALA A 23 -6.46 -1.66 -36.93
N ARG A 24 -6.11 -2.26 -35.80
CA ARG A 24 -5.56 -3.62 -35.75
C ARG A 24 -6.67 -4.67 -35.82
N ILE A 25 -7.28 -4.78 -37.00
CA ILE A 25 -8.37 -5.75 -37.29
C ILE A 25 -7.92 -7.21 -37.26
N ASP A 26 -6.62 -7.44 -37.28
CA ASP A 26 -5.96 -8.74 -37.17
C ASP A 26 -6.04 -9.33 -35.77
N ILE A 27 -6.35 -8.49 -34.75
CA ILE A 27 -6.41 -8.92 -33.34
C ILE A 27 -7.88 -9.15 -32.95
N PRO A 28 -8.25 -10.34 -32.44
CA PRO A 28 -9.64 -10.63 -32.03
C PRO A 28 -10.16 -9.66 -30.95
N ALA A 29 -9.30 -9.16 -30.09
CA ALA A 29 -9.65 -8.15 -29.09
C ALA A 29 -10.18 -6.84 -29.70
N TYR A 30 -9.77 -6.51 -30.92
CA TYR A 30 -10.20 -5.29 -31.59
C TYR A 30 -11.70 -5.28 -31.90
N THR A 31 -12.26 -6.42 -32.31
CA THR A 31 -13.69 -6.57 -32.63
C THR A 31 -14.56 -6.61 -31.38
N ASN A 32 -13.98 -7.03 -30.23
CA ASN A 32 -14.66 -7.19 -28.96
C ASN A 32 -14.31 -6.08 -27.95
N GLY A 33 -13.70 -5.01 -28.42
CA GLY A 33 -13.30 -3.89 -27.60
C GLY A 33 -14.05 -2.61 -27.92
N ALA A 34 -13.92 -1.64 -27.04
CA ALA A 34 -14.45 -0.31 -27.23
C ALA A 34 -13.33 0.73 -27.21
N LYS A 35 -13.53 1.82 -27.94
CA LYS A 35 -12.61 2.97 -27.91
C LYS A 35 -12.56 3.63 -26.52
N GLN A 36 -13.68 3.58 -25.81
CA GLN A 36 -13.82 4.20 -24.50
C GLN A 36 -14.95 3.52 -23.72
N CYS A 37 -14.66 3.13 -22.47
CA CYS A 37 -15.61 2.53 -21.55
C CYS A 37 -15.63 3.31 -20.22
N ARG A 38 -16.32 4.45 -20.19
CA ARG A 38 -16.44 5.25 -18.95
C ARG A 38 -17.77 4.98 -18.26
N ASN A 39 -17.72 4.74 -16.94
CA ASN A 39 -18.88 4.46 -16.11
C ASN A 39 -19.67 3.20 -16.50
N PHE A 40 -18.98 2.23 -17.10
CA PHE A 40 -19.51 0.91 -17.39
C PHE A 40 -18.67 -0.16 -16.71
N SER A 41 -19.32 -1.21 -16.25
CA SER A 41 -18.70 -2.45 -15.79
C SER A 41 -18.88 -3.50 -16.87
N LEU A 42 -17.79 -4.21 -17.15
CA LEU A 42 -17.78 -5.29 -18.11
C LEU A 42 -18.25 -6.57 -17.43
N LEU A 43 -19.10 -7.32 -18.11
CA LEU A 43 -19.54 -8.63 -17.68
C LEU A 43 -18.68 -9.71 -18.35
N ALA A 44 -18.44 -10.80 -17.63
CA ALA A 44 -17.65 -11.93 -18.14
C ALA A 44 -18.23 -12.51 -19.44
N GLU A 45 -19.54 -12.44 -19.60
CA GLU A 45 -20.27 -12.90 -20.78
C GLU A 45 -20.14 -11.95 -21.98
N GLY A 46 -19.38 -10.86 -21.85
CA GLY A 46 -19.15 -9.88 -22.92
C GLY A 46 -20.14 -8.71 -22.95
N GLY A 47 -21.17 -8.72 -22.11
CA GLY A 47 -22.08 -7.60 -21.96
C GLY A 47 -21.46 -6.44 -21.22
N ILE A 48 -22.09 -5.29 -21.27
CA ILE A 48 -21.75 -4.10 -20.45
C ILE A 48 -22.97 -3.68 -19.64
N MET A 49 -22.71 -3.30 -18.39
CA MET A 49 -23.73 -2.73 -17.51
C MET A 49 -23.28 -1.36 -17.00
N ARG A 50 -24.22 -0.51 -16.68
CA ARG A 50 -23.91 0.76 -16.04
C ARG A 50 -23.27 0.49 -14.67
N ARG A 51 -22.18 1.21 -14.37
CA ARG A 51 -21.58 1.18 -13.04
C ARG A 51 -22.63 1.54 -11.98
N PRO A 52 -22.71 0.83 -10.86
CA PRO A 52 -23.57 1.21 -9.74
C PRO A 52 -23.20 2.61 -9.25
N GLY A 53 -24.12 3.27 -8.59
CA GLY A 53 -23.88 4.55 -7.92
C GLY A 53 -22.84 4.41 -6.81
N THR A 54 -22.43 5.56 -6.29
CA THR A 54 -21.64 5.65 -5.06
C THR A 54 -22.56 6.05 -3.92
N GLU A 55 -22.39 5.40 -2.79
CA GLU A 55 -23.04 5.77 -1.55
C GLU A 55 -22.11 6.64 -0.72
N TYR A 56 -22.66 7.66 -0.08
CA TYR A 56 -21.93 8.47 0.88
C TYR A 56 -21.95 7.77 2.23
N LEU A 57 -20.78 7.44 2.78
CA LEU A 57 -20.66 6.80 4.08
C LEU A 57 -20.37 7.82 5.20
N SER A 58 -19.28 8.55 5.08
CA SER A 58 -18.89 9.52 6.12
C SER A 58 -17.95 10.59 5.59
N THR A 59 -17.80 11.66 6.36
CA THR A 59 -16.80 12.70 6.10
C THR A 59 -15.60 12.49 7.03
N LEU A 60 -14.41 12.37 6.44
CA LEU A 60 -13.17 12.35 7.19
C LEU A 60 -12.65 13.77 7.38
N PRO A 61 -12.14 14.11 8.58
CA PRO A 61 -11.50 15.41 8.81
C PRO A 61 -10.21 15.53 7.99
N GLY A 62 -9.82 16.75 7.62
CA GLY A 62 -8.57 17.02 6.90
C GLY A 62 -8.71 17.03 5.39
N ASN A 63 -7.61 17.42 4.69
CA ASN A 63 -7.63 17.71 3.26
C ASN A 63 -7.16 16.55 2.38
N ARG A 64 -6.23 15.73 2.84
CA ARG A 64 -5.72 14.58 2.09
C ARG A 64 -5.67 13.36 2.98
N THR A 65 -6.20 12.29 2.43
CA THR A 65 -6.33 11.02 3.13
C THR A 65 -5.92 9.91 2.19
N ARG A 66 -5.23 8.92 2.72
CA ARG A 66 -4.98 7.66 2.03
C ARG A 66 -5.73 6.54 2.72
N LEU A 67 -6.46 5.78 1.94
CA LEU A 67 -7.22 4.61 2.41
C LEU A 67 -6.42 3.36 2.05
N ILE A 68 -6.31 2.45 3.00
CA ILE A 68 -5.66 1.14 2.82
C ILE A 68 -6.64 0.07 3.31
N PRO A 69 -6.98 -0.92 2.47
CA PRO A 69 -7.80 -2.03 2.92
C PRO A 69 -7.03 -2.91 3.92
N PHE A 70 -7.70 -3.34 4.95
CA PHE A 70 -7.21 -4.31 5.92
C PHE A 70 -8.21 -5.47 5.99
N VAL A 71 -7.79 -6.63 5.54
CA VAL A 71 -8.63 -7.82 5.45
C VAL A 71 -8.17 -8.82 6.50
N PHE A 72 -8.93 -8.98 7.57
CA PHE A 72 -8.65 -9.97 8.60
C PHE A 72 -9.22 -11.35 8.26
N SER A 73 -10.47 -11.37 7.81
CA SER A 73 -11.15 -12.56 7.33
C SER A 73 -12.09 -12.21 6.17
N SER A 74 -12.79 -13.19 5.63
CA SER A 74 -13.82 -12.96 4.60
C SER A 74 -14.93 -12.01 5.04
N ASP A 75 -15.22 -12.00 6.34
CA ASP A 75 -16.35 -11.27 6.93
C ASP A 75 -15.89 -10.04 7.73
N GLU A 76 -14.62 -9.95 8.05
CA GLU A 76 -14.03 -8.84 8.79
C GLU A 76 -13.05 -8.05 7.93
N ILE A 77 -13.57 -7.00 7.34
CA ILE A 77 -12.81 -6.06 6.52
C ILE A 77 -12.86 -4.69 7.19
N ALA A 78 -11.71 -4.06 7.34
CA ALA A 78 -11.59 -2.71 7.83
C ALA A 78 -10.86 -1.83 6.81
N ILE A 79 -10.97 -0.52 6.98
CA ILE A 79 -10.28 0.47 6.17
C ILE A 79 -9.38 1.27 7.10
N ILE A 80 -8.07 1.17 6.88
CA ILE A 80 -7.11 2.02 7.57
C ILE A 80 -7.06 3.36 6.82
N VAL A 81 -7.31 4.41 7.57
CA VAL A 81 -7.33 5.80 7.11
C VAL A 81 -6.07 6.49 7.58
N LEU A 82 -5.19 6.84 6.65
CA LEU A 82 -3.96 7.57 6.96
C LEU A 82 -4.12 9.04 6.63
N GLN A 83 -3.77 9.89 7.59
CA GLN A 83 -3.66 11.34 7.45
C GLN A 83 -2.31 11.81 7.96
N GLN A 84 -2.06 13.12 7.86
CA GLN A 84 -0.83 13.69 8.38
C GLN A 84 -0.66 13.38 9.87
N TYR A 85 0.38 12.63 10.21
CA TYR A 85 0.75 12.21 11.57
C TYR A 85 -0.32 11.41 12.32
N GLN A 86 -1.33 10.89 11.63
CA GLN A 86 -2.44 10.17 12.26
C GLN A 86 -2.89 8.97 11.43
N PHE A 87 -3.45 7.98 12.10
CA PHE A 87 -4.22 6.94 11.46
C PHE A 87 -5.52 6.68 12.22
N GLY A 88 -6.48 6.16 11.54
CA GLY A 88 -7.72 5.64 12.11
C GLY A 88 -8.14 4.38 11.39
N VAL A 89 -9.07 3.66 11.97
CA VAL A 89 -9.62 2.44 11.39
C VAL A 89 -11.13 2.54 11.38
N TYR A 90 -11.71 2.20 10.25
CA TYR A 90 -13.14 2.28 10.00
C TYR A 90 -13.63 0.94 9.44
N ASP A 91 -14.88 0.62 9.70
CA ASP A 91 -15.55 -0.50 9.07
C ASP A 91 -15.95 -0.18 7.62
N ILE A 92 -16.53 -1.16 6.93
CA ILE A 92 -17.00 -0.99 5.55
C ILE A 92 -18.20 -0.05 5.43
N ASP A 93 -18.91 0.20 6.52
CA ASP A 93 -20.07 1.10 6.60
C ASP A 93 -19.63 2.54 6.96
N GLY A 94 -18.35 2.77 7.18
CA GLY A 94 -17.78 4.08 7.50
C GLY A 94 -17.87 4.47 8.98
N ASN A 95 -18.22 3.52 9.88
CA ASN A 95 -18.19 3.79 11.31
C ASN A 95 -16.76 3.65 11.85
N PRO A 96 -16.34 4.49 12.77
CA PRO A 96 -15.01 4.41 13.34
C PRO A 96 -14.89 3.21 14.30
N ILE A 97 -14.02 2.27 13.98
CA ILE A 97 -13.54 1.25 14.93
C ILE A 97 -12.54 1.90 15.88
N GLN A 98 -11.63 2.69 15.31
CA GLN A 98 -10.67 3.51 16.05
C GLN A 98 -10.57 4.88 15.37
N ALA A 99 -10.99 5.91 16.07
CA ALA A 99 -11.01 7.26 15.49
C ALA A 99 -9.59 7.80 15.21
N LEU A 100 -9.48 8.71 14.25
CA LEU A 100 -8.23 9.36 13.86
C LEU A 100 -7.54 10.13 15.00
N ALA A 101 -8.28 10.57 16.01
CA ALA A 101 -7.76 11.38 17.09
C ALA A 101 -7.20 10.54 18.24
N GLY A 102 -5.95 10.81 18.64
CA GLY A 102 -5.34 10.23 19.84
C GLY A 102 -3.82 10.12 19.71
N SER A 103 -3.11 10.28 20.83
CA SER A 103 -1.64 10.16 20.87
C SER A 103 -1.13 8.75 20.53
N ALA A 104 -1.98 7.74 20.70
CA ALA A 104 -1.65 6.36 20.34
C ALA A 104 -1.66 6.10 18.82
N ASN A 105 -2.26 7.00 18.06
CA ASN A 105 -2.47 6.85 16.62
C ASN A 105 -1.49 7.72 15.80
N THR A 106 -0.29 7.97 16.31
CA THR A 106 0.67 8.86 15.65
C THR A 106 1.50 8.10 14.64
N THR A 107 1.53 8.59 13.41
CA THR A 107 2.37 8.11 12.31
C THR A 107 3.41 9.14 11.93
N PRO A 108 4.57 8.78 11.35
CA PRO A 108 5.64 9.75 11.06
C PRO A 108 5.41 10.57 9.79
N TRP A 109 4.39 10.27 8.98
CA TRP A 109 4.26 10.79 7.62
C TRP A 109 3.55 12.13 7.56
N THR A 110 4.08 13.00 6.69
CA THR A 110 3.43 14.24 6.30
C THR A 110 2.36 14.00 5.23
N GLN A 111 1.51 14.99 5.02
CA GLN A 111 0.45 14.93 3.99
C GLN A 111 0.98 14.68 2.57
N SER A 112 2.15 15.23 2.23
CA SER A 112 2.78 15.04 0.92
C SER A 112 3.32 13.63 0.71
N GLN A 113 3.71 12.94 1.77
CA GLN A 113 4.30 11.61 1.73
C GLN A 113 3.25 10.48 1.64
N LEU A 114 1.99 10.76 1.96
CA LEU A 114 0.95 9.74 2.01
C LEU A 114 0.78 8.96 0.70
N HIS A 115 0.98 9.60 -0.45
CA HIS A 115 0.83 8.94 -1.75
C HIS A 115 2.03 8.05 -2.12
N GLU A 116 3.19 8.26 -1.50
CA GLU A 116 4.42 7.50 -1.74
C GLU A 116 4.53 6.23 -0.90
N LEU A 117 3.64 6.08 0.09
CA LEU A 117 3.64 4.92 0.97
C LEU A 117 3.39 3.64 0.18
N THR A 118 4.13 2.60 0.50
CA THR A 118 3.87 1.24 0.06
C THR A 118 3.45 0.39 1.26
N PHE A 119 2.61 -0.59 1.03
CA PHE A 119 2.13 -1.42 2.13
C PHE A 119 2.05 -2.88 1.74
N ALA A 120 2.19 -3.74 2.74
CA ALA A 120 1.96 -5.17 2.64
C ALA A 120 1.30 -5.65 3.92
N GLN A 121 0.33 -6.53 3.81
CA GLN A 121 -0.35 -7.13 4.96
C GLN A 121 0.09 -8.59 5.12
N PHE A 122 0.33 -8.98 6.36
CA PHE A 122 0.54 -10.35 6.76
C PHE A 122 -0.23 -10.63 8.05
N GLY A 123 -1.27 -11.47 7.96
CA GLY A 123 -2.17 -11.75 9.08
C GLY A 123 -2.76 -10.46 9.66
N ASP A 124 -2.61 -10.27 10.96
CA ASP A 124 -3.15 -9.15 11.73
C ASP A 124 -2.28 -7.91 11.71
N THR A 125 -1.25 -7.90 10.88
CA THR A 125 -0.30 -6.80 10.80
C THR A 125 -0.21 -6.27 9.39
N ILE A 126 -0.25 -4.95 9.25
CA ILE A 126 0.10 -4.27 8.01
C ILE A 126 1.42 -3.52 8.20
N PHE A 127 2.31 -3.72 7.26
CA PHE A 127 3.61 -3.05 7.18
C PHE A 127 3.50 -1.92 6.17
N ILE A 128 3.91 -0.73 6.56
CA ILE A 128 3.87 0.45 5.72
C ILE A 128 5.27 1.03 5.64
N SER A 129 5.78 1.13 4.43
CA SER A 129 7.15 1.57 4.15
C SER A 129 7.16 2.86 3.35
N HIS A 130 8.17 3.69 3.64
CA HIS A 130 8.50 4.91 2.94
C HIS A 130 10.02 5.04 2.86
N TYR A 131 10.55 5.61 1.77
CA TYR A 131 12.00 5.68 1.55
C TYR A 131 12.75 6.55 2.57
N GLN A 132 12.07 7.48 3.25
CA GLN A 132 12.66 8.37 4.26
C GLN A 132 12.45 7.90 5.70
N TRP A 133 11.60 6.90 5.93
CA TRP A 133 11.21 6.47 7.26
C TRP A 133 11.45 4.99 7.46
N ARG A 134 11.67 4.62 8.72
CA ARG A 134 11.64 3.20 9.11
C ARG A 134 10.27 2.62 8.79
N THR A 135 10.22 1.35 8.44
CA THR A 135 8.95 0.65 8.25
C THR A 135 8.11 0.71 9.50
N VAL A 136 6.87 1.12 9.34
CA VAL A 136 5.88 1.17 10.42
C VAL A 136 5.00 -0.07 10.30
N LYS A 137 4.70 -0.70 11.42
CA LYS A 137 3.70 -1.75 11.50
C LYS A 137 2.46 -1.22 12.24
N ILE A 138 1.30 -1.49 11.69
CA ILE A 138 0.01 -1.32 12.37
C ILE A 138 -0.51 -2.73 12.65
N PHE A 139 -0.69 -3.03 13.90
CA PHE A 139 -1.06 -4.35 14.38
C PHE A 139 -2.44 -4.29 15.05
N ARG A 140 -3.28 -5.27 14.73
CA ARG A 140 -4.59 -5.44 15.35
C ARG A 140 -4.43 -6.21 16.66
N GLU A 141 -4.63 -5.56 17.78
CA GLU A 141 -4.62 -6.20 19.10
C GLU A 141 -5.96 -6.85 19.43
N SER A 142 -7.03 -6.20 19.02
CA SER A 142 -8.40 -6.69 19.21
C SER A 142 -9.33 -6.20 18.11
N ALA A 143 -10.60 -6.60 18.15
CA ALA A 143 -11.60 -6.15 17.18
C ALA A 143 -11.75 -4.60 17.13
N SER A 144 -11.42 -3.90 18.21
CA SER A 144 -11.59 -2.45 18.33
C SER A 144 -10.30 -1.68 18.56
N GLN A 145 -9.14 -2.35 18.61
CA GLN A 145 -7.88 -1.72 18.96
C GLN A 145 -6.77 -2.09 17.99
N PHE A 146 -6.13 -1.05 17.46
CA PHE A 146 -4.97 -1.14 16.57
C PHE A 146 -3.84 -0.32 17.15
N THR A 147 -2.64 -0.88 17.15
CA THR A 147 -1.44 -0.25 17.68
C THR A 147 -0.45 -0.01 16.55
N VAL A 148 0.22 1.15 16.60
CA VAL A 148 1.27 1.52 15.67
C VAL A 148 2.62 1.44 16.35
N SER A 149 3.60 0.85 15.68
CA SER A 149 4.99 0.85 16.12
C SER A 149 5.94 0.80 14.94
N PHE A 150 7.20 1.15 15.15
CA PHE A 150 8.21 0.88 14.15
C PHE A 150 8.51 -0.62 14.10
N PHE A 151 8.73 -1.10 12.88
CA PHE A 151 9.21 -2.45 12.69
C PHE A 151 10.68 -2.50 13.05
N ASP A 152 11.02 -3.32 14.04
CA ASP A 152 12.38 -3.68 14.40
C ASP A 152 12.62 -5.14 14.04
N PHE A 153 13.78 -5.43 13.48
CA PHE A 153 14.23 -6.80 13.40
C PHE A 153 14.64 -7.21 14.82
N ASP A 154 14.00 -8.27 15.33
CA ASP A 154 14.49 -8.90 16.56
C ASP A 154 15.95 -9.29 16.32
N GLU A 155 16.84 -8.61 17.02
CA GLU A 155 18.19 -9.13 17.14
C GLU A 155 18.09 -10.40 17.95
N ASP A 156 18.32 -11.52 17.33
CA ASP A 156 18.45 -12.77 18.07
C ASP A 156 19.66 -12.65 19.02
N THR A 157 19.36 -12.17 20.23
CA THR A 157 20.35 -12.04 21.31
C THR A 157 20.85 -13.41 21.78
N THR A 158 20.26 -14.50 21.30
CA THR A 158 20.66 -15.87 21.62
C THR A 158 21.73 -16.42 20.69
N ILE A 159 22.14 -15.70 19.63
CA ILE A 159 23.36 -16.05 18.94
C ILE A 159 24.50 -15.87 19.95
N THR A 160 24.80 -16.97 20.64
CA THR A 160 25.95 -17.06 21.52
C THR A 160 27.15 -16.65 20.68
N GLN A 161 27.70 -15.52 21.01
CA GLN A 161 28.85 -14.95 20.33
C GLN A 161 29.96 -15.99 20.35
N GLY A 162 30.16 -16.66 19.21
CA GLY A 162 31.45 -17.27 18.98
C GLY A 162 32.53 -16.19 19.06
N SER A 163 33.77 -16.57 19.20
CA SER A 163 34.93 -15.68 19.35
C SER A 163 35.10 -14.63 18.24
N HIS A 164 34.17 -14.52 17.32
CA HIS A 164 34.13 -13.57 16.21
C HIS A 164 32.98 -12.56 16.34
N ASN A 165 33.07 -11.76 17.39
CA ASN A 165 32.05 -10.81 17.82
C ASN A 165 31.91 -9.57 16.95
N LYS A 166 31.68 -9.70 15.65
CA LYS A 166 31.52 -8.53 14.80
C LYS A 166 30.18 -8.59 14.09
N LYS A 167 29.19 -7.98 14.70
CA LYS A 167 27.91 -7.69 14.07
C LYS A 167 28.09 -6.50 13.11
N LEU A 168 27.92 -6.73 11.84
CA LEU A 168 27.47 -5.71 10.93
C LEU A 168 25.98 -5.50 11.21
N LEU A 169 25.65 -4.46 11.95
CA LEU A 169 24.26 -4.07 12.13
C LEU A 169 23.66 -3.75 10.79
N PRO A 170 22.43 -4.18 10.50
CA PRO A 170 21.76 -3.84 9.27
C PRO A 170 21.71 -2.31 9.13
N PHE A 171 21.97 -1.85 7.95
CA PHE A 171 22.12 -0.46 7.59
C PHE A 171 20.78 0.27 7.78
N TYR A 172 20.58 0.95 8.89
CA TYR A 172 19.49 1.88 9.06
C TYR A 172 19.88 3.24 8.49
N ARG A 173 19.22 3.66 7.44
CA ARG A 173 19.39 5.02 6.94
C ARG A 173 18.54 5.98 7.77
N TYR A 174 19.14 6.61 8.76
CA TYR A 174 18.57 7.82 9.37
C TYR A 174 18.77 8.99 8.43
N VAL A 175 17.72 9.74 8.17
CA VAL A 175 17.74 10.88 7.27
C VAL A 175 18.40 12.10 7.90
N ASP A 176 18.74 12.08 9.18
CA ASP A 176 19.08 13.32 9.89
C ASP A 176 20.25 13.21 10.87
N SER A 177 21.29 12.52 10.53
CA SER A 177 22.59 12.72 11.20
C SER A 177 23.65 11.82 10.59
N SER A 178 24.89 12.31 10.60
CA SER A 178 26.07 11.51 10.32
C SER A 178 26.06 10.23 11.16
N ILE A 179 25.98 9.07 10.51
CA ILE A 179 26.17 7.80 11.19
C ILE A 179 27.65 7.72 11.54
N THR A 180 27.96 7.89 12.79
CA THR A 180 29.30 7.58 13.29
C THR A 180 29.35 6.07 13.53
N LEU A 181 29.96 5.34 12.64
CA LEU A 181 30.30 3.93 12.86
C LEU A 181 31.44 3.90 13.88
N THR A 182 31.11 3.67 15.14
CA THR A 182 32.11 3.41 16.16
C THR A 182 32.50 1.94 16.04
N LEU A 183 33.60 1.68 15.38
CA LEU A 183 34.21 0.35 15.36
C LEU A 183 34.70 0.03 16.76
N SER A 184 34.35 -1.15 17.27
CA SER A 184 34.95 -1.64 18.52
C SER A 184 36.48 -1.74 18.35
N ALA A 185 37.23 -1.45 19.40
CA ALA A 185 38.70 -1.29 19.37
C ALA A 185 39.52 -2.43 18.74
N ASN A 186 38.91 -3.54 18.39
CA ASN A 186 39.59 -4.75 17.95
C ASN A 186 39.49 -5.03 16.45
N TRP A 187 39.00 -4.09 15.63
CA TRP A 187 38.97 -4.26 14.16
C TRP A 187 40.36 -4.33 13.55
N ILE A 188 41.33 -3.69 14.20
CA ILE A 188 42.74 -3.70 13.81
C ILE A 188 43.34 -5.12 13.83
N ASP A 189 42.86 -5.97 14.75
CA ASP A 189 43.31 -7.36 14.91
C ASP A 189 42.95 -8.27 13.75
N TYR A 190 42.08 -7.82 12.83
CA TYR A 190 41.64 -8.58 11.66
C TYR A 190 42.24 -8.07 10.34
N GLY A 191 43.25 -7.24 10.41
CA GLY A 191 43.97 -6.76 9.23
C GLY A 191 43.34 -5.58 8.49
N PHE A 192 42.28 -4.98 9.02
CA PHE A 192 41.73 -3.73 8.51
C PHE A 192 42.60 -2.56 9.00
N LYS A 193 43.05 -1.75 8.06
CA LYS A 193 43.78 -0.50 8.35
C LYS A 193 42.81 0.67 8.44
N ASN A 194 43.12 1.66 9.25
CA ASN A 194 42.37 2.93 9.27
C ASN A 194 42.35 3.51 7.85
N GLY A 195 41.17 3.60 7.25
CA GLY A 195 40.94 4.16 5.92
C GLY A 195 40.51 3.18 4.84
N ASP A 196 40.31 1.89 5.16
CA ASP A 196 39.73 0.91 4.23
C ASP A 196 38.17 0.87 4.35
#